data_fbf3897fe617dd848bb4037c48c77be6
#
_entry.id   fbf3897fe617dd848bb4037c48c77be6
#
_cell.length_a   1.000
_cell.length_b   1.000
_cell.length_c   1.000
_cell.angle_alpha   90.00
_cell.angle_beta   90.00
_cell.angle_gamma   90.00
#
_symmetry.space_group_name_H-M   'P 1'
#
loop_
_entity.id
_entity.type
_entity.pdbx_description
1 polymer ?
#
loop_
_entity_poly.entity_id
_entity_poly.type
_entity_poly.pdbx_seq_one_letter_code
_entity_poly.pdbx_strand_id
1 'polypeptide(L)'
;MLKKITLILTLLCMLVLTATGSNRRFTLVIDPGHGGHDVGARGAISKEKNINLSVALQFGKYVERNMPDVRVIYTRKTDVFIPLKQRANIANRANADLFISVHTNALPAGKIARGFETYTLGMHRAKDNLDVAMRENSVISMEKGYQHTYQGFDPRSSESYIIFEFIQGKNMERSVELARNIQRK
;
A
#
# COMPACT_ATOMS: atom_id res chain seq x y z
N MET A 1 6.16 30.34 -51.36
CA MET A 1 4.93 29.86 -50.68
C MET A 1 5.04 28.41 -50.20
N LEU A 2 5.41 27.47 -51.01
CA LEU A 2 5.48 26.02 -50.65
C LEU A 2 6.33 25.73 -49.42
N LYS A 3 7.55 26.34 -49.30
CA LYS A 3 8.45 26.15 -48.14
C LYS A 3 7.84 26.68 -46.83
N LYS A 4 7.00 27.70 -46.85
CA LYS A 4 6.30 28.20 -45.65
C LYS A 4 5.15 27.28 -45.23
N ILE A 5 4.46 26.71 -46.22
CA ILE A 5 3.36 25.75 -45.98
C ILE A 5 3.91 24.44 -45.38
N THR A 6 5.03 23.94 -45.92
CA THR A 6 5.68 22.74 -45.35
C THR A 6 6.17 22.97 -43.92
N LEU A 7 6.73 24.13 -43.63
CA LEU A 7 7.18 24.47 -42.27
C LEU A 7 6.01 24.54 -41.29
N ILE A 8 4.89 25.12 -41.68
CA ILE A 8 3.69 25.23 -40.84
C ILE A 8 3.08 23.82 -40.62
N LEU A 9 3.05 22.96 -41.64
CA LEU A 9 2.54 21.59 -41.51
C LEU A 9 3.44 20.74 -40.60
N THR A 10 4.75 20.86 -40.70
CA THR A 10 5.70 20.14 -39.81
C THR A 10 5.59 20.66 -38.35
N LEU A 11 5.43 21.94 -38.13
CA LEU A 11 5.20 22.47 -36.78
C LEU A 11 3.85 22.00 -36.19
N LEU A 12 2.81 21.97 -37.02
CA LEU A 12 1.49 21.48 -36.62
C LEU A 12 1.52 19.98 -36.29
N CYS A 13 2.21 19.15 -37.08
CA CYS A 13 2.45 17.74 -36.78
C CYS A 13 3.28 17.53 -35.50
N MET A 14 4.29 18.34 -35.24
CA MET A 14 5.03 18.28 -33.98
C MET A 14 4.18 18.67 -32.78
N LEU A 15 3.29 19.66 -32.93
CA LEU A 15 2.36 20.06 -31.86
C LEU A 15 1.34 18.95 -31.51
N VAL A 16 0.85 18.21 -32.50
CA VAL A 16 -0.08 17.10 -32.31
C VAL A 16 0.62 15.92 -31.64
N LEU A 17 1.90 15.65 -31.94
CA LEU A 17 2.67 14.58 -31.33
C LEU A 17 3.00 14.84 -29.84
N THR A 18 3.08 16.09 -29.39
CA THR A 18 3.31 16.44 -27.99
C THR A 18 2.04 16.43 -27.15
N ALA A 19 0.86 16.39 -27.76
CA ALA A 19 -0.44 16.38 -27.07
C ALA A 19 -0.90 15.00 -26.59
N THR A 20 -0.17 13.92 -26.89
CA THR A 20 -0.39 12.62 -26.28
C THR A 20 0.19 12.58 -24.87
N GLY A 21 -0.34 13.42 -24.00
CA GLY A 21 -0.14 13.27 -22.55
C GLY A 21 -0.50 11.84 -22.17
N SER A 22 0.42 11.14 -21.53
CA SER A 22 0.20 9.80 -21.02
C SER A 22 -1.07 9.81 -20.16
N ASN A 23 -2.18 9.35 -20.73
CA ASN A 23 -3.48 9.25 -20.06
C ASN A 23 -3.47 8.01 -19.12
N ARG A 24 -2.38 7.88 -18.35
CA ARG A 24 -2.23 6.79 -17.39
C ARG A 24 -3.15 7.04 -16.21
N ARG A 25 -4.12 6.16 -16.01
CA ARG A 25 -4.98 6.20 -14.84
C ARG A 25 -4.14 6.06 -13.56
N PHE A 26 -4.49 6.85 -12.56
CA PHE A 26 -3.93 6.66 -11.21
C PHE A 26 -4.22 5.25 -10.73
N THR A 27 -3.21 4.52 -10.29
CA THR A 27 -3.33 3.13 -9.86
C THR A 27 -3.23 3.03 -8.34
N LEU A 28 -4.34 2.67 -7.70
CA LEU A 28 -4.43 2.37 -6.29
C LEU A 28 -4.38 0.86 -6.08
N VAL A 29 -3.41 0.38 -5.28
CA VAL A 29 -3.40 -1.00 -4.79
C VAL A 29 -3.90 -1.01 -3.35
N ILE A 30 -4.95 -1.79 -3.11
CA ILE A 30 -5.51 -2.02 -1.78
C ILE A 30 -5.10 -3.41 -1.32
N ASP A 31 -4.50 -3.49 -0.14
CA ASP A 31 -4.00 -4.71 0.46
C ASP A 31 -4.81 -5.06 1.71
N PRO A 32 -5.78 -5.98 1.64
CA PRO A 32 -6.41 -6.52 2.84
C PRO A 32 -5.40 -7.36 3.61
N GLY A 33 -4.93 -6.90 4.76
CA GLY A 33 -3.95 -7.62 5.58
C GLY A 33 -4.38 -9.03 5.94
N HIS A 34 -3.40 -9.90 6.19
CA HIS A 34 -3.60 -11.31 6.51
C HIS A 34 -4.32 -12.11 5.41
N GLY A 35 -4.85 -13.30 5.74
CA GLY A 35 -5.62 -14.16 4.82
C GLY A 35 -5.22 -15.63 4.90
N GLY A 36 -6.14 -16.52 4.52
CA GLY A 36 -5.92 -17.97 4.57
C GLY A 36 -5.56 -18.46 5.98
N HIS A 37 -4.40 -19.10 6.13
CA HIS A 37 -3.91 -19.61 7.42
C HIS A 37 -3.42 -18.49 8.36
N ASP A 38 -3.00 -17.36 7.83
CA ASP A 38 -2.69 -16.16 8.61
C ASP A 38 -3.98 -15.45 8.98
N VAL A 39 -4.41 -15.61 10.21
CA VAL A 39 -5.70 -15.09 10.66
C VAL A 39 -5.63 -13.68 11.20
N GLY A 40 -4.42 -13.16 11.47
CA GLY A 40 -4.21 -11.91 12.19
C GLY A 40 -4.70 -11.99 13.64
N ALA A 41 -5.12 -10.90 14.20
CA ALA A 41 -5.70 -10.84 15.52
C ALA A 41 -7.00 -11.64 15.61
N ARG A 42 -7.21 -12.31 16.76
CA ARG A 42 -8.42 -13.08 17.05
C ARG A 42 -9.30 -12.30 18.02
N GLY A 43 -10.43 -11.82 17.55
CA GLY A 43 -11.46 -11.20 18.38
C GLY A 43 -12.46 -12.25 18.92
N ALA A 44 -13.40 -11.82 19.75
CA ALA A 44 -14.43 -12.68 20.32
C ALA A 44 -15.40 -13.26 19.26
N ILE A 45 -15.69 -12.50 18.22
CA ILE A 45 -16.69 -12.84 17.19
C ILE A 45 -16.14 -12.88 15.77
N SER A 46 -14.94 -12.39 15.53
CA SER A 46 -14.34 -12.32 14.18
C SER A 46 -12.83 -12.46 14.24
N LYS A 47 -12.25 -12.70 13.07
CA LYS A 47 -10.81 -12.70 12.81
C LYS A 47 -10.44 -11.47 12.03
N GLU A 48 -9.29 -10.88 12.28
CA GLU A 48 -8.80 -9.68 11.61
C GLU A 48 -8.85 -9.80 10.09
N LYS A 49 -8.37 -10.91 9.53
CA LYS A 49 -8.38 -11.15 8.08
C LYS A 49 -9.74 -10.96 7.42
N ASN A 50 -10.84 -11.28 8.12
CA ASN A 50 -12.20 -11.17 7.58
C ASN A 50 -12.67 -9.71 7.58
N ILE A 51 -12.36 -8.98 8.65
CA ILE A 51 -12.69 -7.56 8.78
C ILE A 51 -11.90 -6.77 7.73
N ASN A 52 -10.59 -7.00 7.64
CA ASN A 52 -9.71 -6.35 6.67
C ASN A 52 -10.19 -6.57 5.23
N LEU A 53 -10.59 -7.80 4.88
CA LEU A 53 -11.13 -8.10 3.56
C LEU A 53 -12.42 -7.33 3.27
N SER A 54 -13.34 -7.33 4.22
CA SER A 54 -14.63 -6.64 4.08
C SER A 54 -14.44 -5.13 3.90
N VAL A 55 -13.65 -4.50 4.76
CA VAL A 55 -13.36 -3.05 4.71
C VAL A 55 -12.66 -2.69 3.40
N ALA A 56 -11.62 -3.43 3.03
CA ALA A 56 -10.84 -3.16 1.81
C ALA A 56 -11.70 -3.28 0.54
N LEU A 57 -12.57 -4.30 0.46
CA LEU A 57 -13.47 -4.46 -0.70
C LEU A 57 -14.51 -3.34 -0.77
N GLN A 58 -15.06 -2.90 0.36
CA GLN A 58 -16.00 -1.79 0.39
C GLN A 58 -15.33 -0.46 0.04
N PHE A 59 -14.14 -0.22 0.57
CA PHE A 59 -13.32 0.95 0.24
C PHE A 59 -13.04 1.02 -1.26
N GLY A 60 -12.57 -0.08 -1.87
CA GLY A 60 -12.29 -0.08 -3.29
C GLY A 60 -13.54 0.12 -4.15
N LYS A 61 -14.69 -0.48 -3.80
CA LYS A 61 -15.96 -0.22 -4.48
C LYS A 61 -16.37 1.25 -4.38
N TYR A 62 -16.11 1.89 -3.24
CA TYR A 62 -16.38 3.32 -3.05
C TYR A 62 -15.50 4.17 -3.97
N VAL A 63 -14.21 3.85 -4.07
CA VAL A 63 -13.27 4.52 -4.98
C VAL A 63 -13.69 4.33 -6.44
N GLU A 64 -13.95 3.10 -6.87
CA GLU A 64 -14.38 2.78 -8.24
C GLU A 64 -15.65 3.54 -8.66
N ARG A 65 -16.59 3.74 -7.71
CA ARG A 65 -17.85 4.45 -7.96
C ARG A 65 -17.66 5.97 -8.05
N ASN A 66 -16.81 6.54 -7.21
CA ASN A 66 -16.70 7.99 -7.06
C ASN A 66 -15.50 8.61 -7.79
N MET A 67 -14.53 7.77 -8.21
CA MET A 67 -13.29 8.18 -8.85
C MET A 67 -13.01 7.30 -10.09
N PRO A 68 -13.74 7.48 -11.20
CA PRO A 68 -13.67 6.60 -12.37
C PRO A 68 -12.29 6.59 -13.05
N ASP A 69 -11.49 7.63 -12.83
CA ASP A 69 -10.13 7.74 -13.35
C ASP A 69 -9.09 6.98 -12.51
N VAL A 70 -9.52 6.39 -11.38
CA VAL A 70 -8.66 5.56 -10.52
C VAL A 70 -8.83 4.09 -10.90
N ARG A 71 -7.72 3.42 -11.18
CA ARG A 71 -7.65 1.97 -11.36
C ARG A 71 -7.41 1.32 -10.00
N VAL A 72 -8.38 0.54 -9.51
CA VAL A 72 -8.25 -0.19 -8.24
C VAL A 72 -7.77 -1.62 -8.49
N ILE A 73 -6.74 -2.03 -7.76
CA ILE A 73 -6.21 -3.40 -7.74
C ILE A 73 -6.18 -3.86 -6.28
N TYR A 74 -6.50 -5.13 -6.05
CA TYR A 74 -6.42 -5.74 -4.72
C TYR A 74 -5.33 -6.79 -4.69
N THR A 75 -4.63 -6.92 -3.57
CA THR A 75 -3.69 -8.04 -3.39
C THR A 75 -4.43 -9.35 -3.24
N ARG A 76 -5.61 -9.34 -2.59
CA ARG A 76 -6.56 -10.45 -2.53
C ARG A 76 -8.00 -9.95 -2.52
N LYS A 77 -8.91 -10.76 -3.05
CA LYS A 77 -10.37 -10.52 -3.03
C LYS A 77 -11.13 -11.63 -2.30
N THR A 78 -10.43 -12.64 -1.84
CA THR A 78 -10.97 -13.81 -1.13
C THR A 78 -10.10 -14.14 0.08
N ASP A 79 -10.49 -15.14 0.89
CA ASP A 79 -9.72 -15.58 2.05
C ASP A 79 -8.56 -16.50 1.65
N VAL A 80 -7.54 -15.92 1.02
CA VAL A 80 -6.30 -16.60 0.63
C VAL A 80 -5.10 -15.94 1.29
N PHE A 81 -4.07 -16.72 1.55
CA PHE A 81 -2.79 -16.23 2.05
C PHE A 81 -1.95 -15.69 0.90
N ILE A 82 -1.45 -14.46 1.05
CA ILE A 82 -0.50 -13.83 0.12
C ILE A 82 0.75 -13.42 0.92
N PRO A 83 1.94 -13.95 0.60
CA PRO A 83 3.19 -13.56 1.22
C PRO A 83 3.45 -12.05 1.11
N LEU A 84 4.09 -11.43 2.10
CA LEU A 84 4.29 -9.97 2.13
C LEU A 84 5.06 -9.46 0.91
N LYS A 85 6.14 -10.16 0.52
CA LYS A 85 6.89 -9.82 -0.70
C LYS A 85 6.01 -9.86 -1.96
N GLN A 86 5.07 -10.80 -2.04
CA GLN A 86 4.17 -10.90 -3.18
C GLN A 86 3.18 -9.73 -3.23
N ARG A 87 2.70 -9.23 -2.08
CA ARG A 87 1.86 -8.02 -1.99
C ARG A 87 2.58 -6.81 -2.57
N ALA A 88 3.83 -6.59 -2.15
CA ALA A 88 4.67 -5.54 -2.70
C ALA A 88 4.93 -5.73 -4.22
N ASN A 89 5.17 -6.96 -4.66
CA ASN A 89 5.37 -7.27 -6.08
C ASN A 89 4.11 -6.99 -6.93
N ILE A 90 2.91 -7.22 -6.40
CA ILE A 90 1.65 -6.85 -7.09
C ILE A 90 1.61 -5.35 -7.33
N ALA A 91 1.92 -4.53 -6.32
CA ALA A 91 1.95 -3.08 -6.45
C ALA A 91 3.03 -2.62 -7.44
N ASN A 92 4.25 -3.15 -7.33
CA ASN A 92 5.37 -2.79 -8.20
C ASN A 92 5.10 -3.14 -9.67
N ARG A 93 4.58 -4.35 -9.95
CA ARG A 93 4.23 -4.78 -11.33
C ARG A 93 3.08 -3.96 -11.92
N ALA A 94 2.18 -3.49 -11.07
CA ALA A 94 1.08 -2.62 -11.49
C ALA A 94 1.52 -1.17 -11.72
N ASN A 95 2.77 -0.81 -11.43
CA ASN A 95 3.26 0.56 -11.33
C ASN A 95 2.31 1.42 -10.49
N ALA A 96 1.99 0.95 -9.28
CA ALA A 96 1.05 1.61 -8.39
C ALA A 96 1.54 3.01 -8.01
N ASP A 97 0.62 3.97 -8.04
CA ASP A 97 0.85 5.32 -7.54
C ASP A 97 0.66 5.39 -6.03
N LEU A 98 -0.21 4.52 -5.50
CA LEU A 98 -0.50 4.42 -4.08
C LEU A 98 -0.76 2.96 -3.68
N PHE A 99 -0.15 2.56 -2.56
CA PHE A 99 -0.41 1.29 -1.89
C PHE A 99 -0.98 1.57 -0.50
N ILE A 100 -2.14 0.99 -0.20
CA ILE A 100 -2.80 1.10 1.11
C ILE A 100 -3.04 -0.30 1.65
N SER A 101 -2.45 -0.61 2.81
CA SER A 101 -2.76 -1.83 3.56
C SER A 101 -3.79 -1.54 4.64
N VAL A 102 -4.73 -2.45 4.81
CA VAL A 102 -5.84 -2.37 5.77
C VAL A 102 -5.68 -3.44 6.83
N HIS A 103 -5.56 -3.00 8.08
CA HIS A 103 -5.45 -3.84 9.25
C HIS A 103 -6.47 -3.45 10.33
N THR A 104 -6.80 -4.38 11.21
CA THR A 104 -7.64 -4.14 12.38
C THR A 104 -6.87 -4.56 13.62
N ASN A 105 -6.12 -3.60 14.19
CA ASN A 105 -5.26 -3.85 15.32
C ASN A 105 -6.01 -4.36 16.54
N ALA A 106 -5.44 -5.32 17.25
CA ALA A 106 -5.92 -5.74 18.56
C ALA A 106 -5.26 -4.91 19.67
N LEU A 107 -6.06 -4.54 20.66
CA LEU A 107 -5.57 -3.93 21.87
C LEU A 107 -5.26 -4.99 22.93
N PRO A 108 -4.34 -4.70 23.86
CA PRO A 108 -4.15 -5.52 25.04
C PRO A 108 -5.45 -5.71 25.82
N ALA A 109 -5.58 -6.84 26.51
CA ALA A 109 -6.77 -7.15 27.30
C ALA A 109 -7.12 -6.02 28.29
N GLY A 110 -8.40 -5.68 28.36
CA GLY A 110 -8.91 -4.63 29.24
C GLY A 110 -8.78 -3.19 28.71
N LYS A 111 -8.20 -2.99 27.51
CA LYS A 111 -8.17 -1.68 26.86
C LYS A 111 -9.25 -1.56 25.80
N ILE A 112 -9.86 -0.38 25.70
CA ILE A 112 -10.84 -0.04 24.67
C ILE A 112 -10.33 1.19 23.92
N ALA A 113 -10.24 1.10 22.59
CA ALA A 113 -10.03 2.26 21.72
C ALA A 113 -11.13 2.30 20.64
N ARG A 114 -11.42 3.51 20.18
CA ARG A 114 -12.35 3.74 19.07
C ARG A 114 -11.68 4.69 18.09
N GLY A 115 -11.96 4.51 16.81
CA GLY A 115 -11.42 5.33 15.75
C GLY A 115 -10.50 4.53 14.84
N PHE A 116 -9.64 5.23 14.10
CA PHE A 116 -8.66 4.66 13.21
C PHE A 116 -7.32 5.37 13.35
N GLU A 117 -6.28 4.70 12.95
CA GLU A 117 -4.92 5.22 12.92
C GLU A 117 -4.33 5.02 11.53
N THR A 118 -3.46 5.92 11.10
CA THR A 118 -2.76 5.82 9.83
C THR A 118 -1.27 5.69 10.10
N TYR A 119 -0.69 4.58 9.67
CA TYR A 119 0.74 4.31 9.80
C TYR A 119 1.42 4.57 8.47
N THR A 120 2.57 5.23 8.52
CA THR A 120 3.45 5.40 7.36
C THR A 120 4.82 4.83 7.70
N LEU A 121 5.49 4.26 6.71
CA LEU A 121 6.89 3.92 6.85
C LEU A 121 7.68 5.24 6.94
N GLY A 122 8.38 5.47 8.05
CA GLY A 122 9.09 6.72 8.24
C GLY A 122 9.90 6.80 9.53
N MET A 123 10.77 7.80 9.62
CA MET A 123 11.73 8.02 10.73
C MET A 123 11.09 8.30 12.10
N HIS A 124 9.85 7.92 12.29
CA HIS A 124 9.18 8.13 13.57
C HIS A 124 9.54 6.98 14.52
N ARG A 125 10.52 7.25 15.35
CA ARG A 125 10.96 6.42 16.47
C ARG A 125 9.90 6.30 17.58
N ALA A 126 8.62 6.49 17.25
CA ALA A 126 7.57 6.21 18.20
C ALA A 126 7.54 4.70 18.42
N LYS A 127 7.84 4.28 19.63
CA LYS A 127 7.88 2.89 20.07
C LYS A 127 6.62 2.11 19.60
N ASP A 128 5.48 2.76 19.69
CA ASP A 128 4.19 2.18 19.31
C ASP A 128 4.11 1.81 17.80
N ASN A 129 4.69 2.65 16.92
CA ASN A 129 4.72 2.37 15.48
C ASN A 129 5.62 1.19 15.14
N LEU A 130 6.77 1.08 15.83
CA LEU A 130 7.69 -0.04 15.65
C LEU A 130 7.05 -1.35 16.12
N ASP A 131 6.41 -1.34 17.28
CA ASP A 131 5.74 -2.53 17.83
C ASP A 131 4.62 -3.03 16.92
N VAL A 132 3.86 -2.13 16.28
CA VAL A 132 2.86 -2.47 15.26
C VAL A 132 3.55 -3.08 14.03
N ALA A 133 4.58 -2.42 13.50
CA ALA A 133 5.31 -2.91 12.33
C ALA A 133 5.93 -4.29 12.58
N MET A 134 6.53 -4.52 13.75
CA MET A 134 7.10 -5.82 14.14
C MET A 134 6.04 -6.90 14.22
N ARG A 135 4.87 -6.59 14.77
CA ARG A 135 3.75 -7.54 14.87
C ARG A 135 3.23 -7.93 13.49
N GLU A 136 2.93 -6.94 12.64
CA GLU A 136 2.39 -7.18 11.30
C GLU A 136 3.39 -7.92 10.39
N ASN A 137 4.68 -7.64 10.52
CA ASN A 137 5.72 -8.32 9.76
C ASN A 137 6.15 -9.67 10.36
N SER A 138 5.68 -10.04 11.56
CA SER A 138 6.00 -11.34 12.18
C SER A 138 5.57 -12.53 11.32
N VAL A 139 4.58 -12.36 10.46
CA VAL A 139 4.10 -13.35 9.50
C VAL A 139 5.20 -13.80 8.52
N ILE A 140 6.22 -12.98 8.28
CA ILE A 140 7.39 -13.35 7.46
C ILE A 140 8.02 -14.65 7.94
N SER A 141 8.10 -14.86 9.25
CA SER A 141 8.67 -16.09 9.83
C SER A 141 7.88 -17.37 9.52
N MET A 142 6.61 -17.24 9.11
CA MET A 142 5.76 -18.35 8.68
C MET A 142 5.91 -18.66 7.18
N GLU A 143 6.59 -17.82 6.42
CA GLU A 143 6.81 -18.02 4.99
C GLU A 143 7.97 -18.97 4.73
N LYS A 144 7.77 -19.97 3.86
CA LYS A 144 8.80 -20.94 3.51
C LYS A 144 9.99 -20.27 2.81
N GLY A 145 11.19 -20.44 3.36
CA GLY A 145 12.42 -19.87 2.79
C GLY A 145 12.56 -18.36 2.98
N TYR A 146 11.90 -17.81 3.98
CA TYR A 146 11.87 -16.35 4.23
C TYR A 146 13.26 -15.72 4.37
N GLN A 147 14.22 -16.38 5.01
CA GLN A 147 15.58 -15.87 5.20
C GLN A 147 16.26 -15.51 3.88
N HIS A 148 16.11 -16.37 2.87
CA HIS A 148 16.63 -16.11 1.53
C HIS A 148 15.79 -15.03 0.79
N THR A 149 14.47 -15.09 0.95
CA THR A 149 13.53 -14.19 0.28
C THR A 149 13.71 -12.74 0.71
N TYR A 150 13.98 -12.49 2.00
CA TYR A 150 14.10 -11.16 2.58
C TYR A 150 15.54 -10.73 2.87
N GLN A 151 16.53 -11.44 2.33
CA GLN A 151 17.95 -11.06 2.33
C GLN A 151 18.50 -10.64 3.71
N GLY A 152 18.17 -11.41 4.74
CA GLY A 152 18.64 -11.17 6.10
C GLY A 152 17.81 -10.17 6.93
N PHE A 153 16.70 -9.64 6.40
CA PHE A 153 15.77 -8.87 7.21
C PHE A 153 15.16 -9.76 8.30
N ASP A 154 15.38 -9.38 9.57
CA ASP A 154 14.73 -10.02 10.72
C ASP A 154 13.54 -9.17 11.18
N PRO A 155 12.30 -9.68 11.06
CA PRO A 155 11.10 -8.94 11.48
C PRO A 155 11.03 -8.71 13.00
N ARG A 156 11.93 -9.30 13.78
CA ARG A 156 12.00 -9.14 15.24
C ARG A 156 13.11 -8.18 15.69
N SER A 157 13.94 -7.69 14.75
CA SER A 157 15.07 -6.80 15.05
C SER A 157 14.71 -5.37 14.66
N SER A 158 14.81 -4.44 15.63
CA SER A 158 14.64 -3.01 15.39
C SER A 158 15.67 -2.45 14.41
N GLU A 159 16.88 -3.00 14.40
CA GLU A 159 17.96 -2.61 13.49
C GLU A 159 17.60 -2.86 12.05
N SER A 160 16.92 -3.98 11.75
CA SER A 160 16.42 -4.29 10.40
C SER A 160 15.45 -3.23 9.89
N TYR A 161 14.58 -2.70 10.75
CA TYR A 161 13.63 -1.64 10.38
C TYR A 161 14.34 -0.31 10.14
N ILE A 162 15.35 0.04 10.94
CA ILE A 162 16.13 1.28 10.77
C ILE A 162 16.84 1.30 9.42
N ILE A 163 17.45 0.17 9.02
CA ILE A 163 18.12 0.05 7.71
C ILE A 163 17.10 0.17 6.57
N PHE A 164 15.93 -0.42 6.74
CA PHE A 164 14.87 -0.39 5.73
C PHE A 164 14.29 1.01 5.54
N GLU A 165 14.10 1.77 6.64
CA GLU A 165 13.66 3.16 6.60
C GLU A 165 14.62 4.06 5.83
N PHE A 166 15.93 3.87 6.00
CA PHE A 166 16.94 4.66 5.31
C PHE A 166 16.86 4.54 3.78
N ILE A 167 16.45 3.38 3.28
CA ILE A 167 16.32 3.09 1.83
C ILE A 167 15.06 3.75 1.23
N GLN A 168 14.01 4.01 2.04
CA GLN A 168 12.67 4.42 1.56
C GLN A 168 12.43 5.93 1.45
N GLY A 169 13.43 6.77 1.71
CA GLY A 169 13.29 8.22 1.95
C GLY A 169 12.44 9.04 0.95
N LYS A 170 12.37 8.66 -0.32
CA LYS A 170 11.73 9.50 -1.37
C LYS A 170 10.18 9.50 -1.34
N ASN A 171 9.56 8.42 -0.89
CA ASN A 171 8.09 8.30 -0.86
C ASN A 171 7.50 8.62 0.52
N MET A 172 8.34 8.73 1.52
CA MET A 172 7.94 8.93 2.92
C MET A 172 7.19 10.25 3.13
N GLU A 173 7.70 11.35 2.57
CA GLU A 173 7.08 12.67 2.72
C GLU A 173 5.64 12.70 2.19
N ARG A 174 5.39 12.14 1.00
CA ARG A 174 4.06 12.01 0.41
C ARG A 174 3.14 11.12 1.23
N SER A 175 3.67 10.04 1.78
CA SER A 175 2.91 9.12 2.65
C SER A 175 2.48 9.81 3.95
N VAL A 176 3.38 10.59 4.57
CA VAL A 176 3.08 11.38 5.78
C VAL A 176 2.04 12.46 5.49
N GLU A 177 2.14 13.15 4.36
CA GLU A 177 1.15 14.15 3.95
C GLU A 177 -0.23 13.52 3.77
N LEU A 178 -0.31 12.38 3.07
CA LEU A 178 -1.56 11.63 2.91
C LEU A 178 -2.14 11.21 4.26
N ALA A 179 -1.32 10.64 5.14
CA ALA A 179 -1.74 10.23 6.48
C ALA A 179 -2.31 11.40 7.29
N ARG A 180 -1.65 12.56 7.27
CA ARG A 180 -2.16 13.78 7.92
C ARG A 180 -3.51 14.23 7.35
N ASN A 181 -3.69 14.15 6.05
CA ASN A 181 -4.95 14.52 5.41
C ASN A 181 -6.09 13.57 5.78
N ILE A 182 -5.82 12.28 5.91
CA ILE A 182 -6.79 11.28 6.38
C ILE A 182 -7.16 11.54 7.84
N GLN A 183 -6.19 11.82 8.72
CA GLN A 183 -6.42 12.03 10.16
C GLN A 183 -7.15 13.35 10.48
N ARG A 184 -7.14 14.33 9.60
CA ARG A 184 -7.82 15.63 9.80
C ARG A 184 -9.31 15.62 9.41
N LYS A 185 -9.79 14.58 8.77
CA LYS A 185 -11.18 14.40 8.32
C LYS A 185 -12.03 13.67 9.36
#